data_34c3b0cbf0e6ee194d609f59d6a7b920
#
_entry.id   34c3b0cbf0e6ee194d609f59d6a7b920
#
_cell.length_a   1.000
_cell.length_b   1.000
_cell.length_c   1.000
_cell.angle_alpha   90.00
_cell.angle_beta   90.00
_cell.angle_gamma   90.00
#
_symmetry.space_group_name_H-M   'P 1'
#
loop_
_entity.id
_entity.type
_entity.pdbx_description
1 polymer ?
#
loop_
_entity_poly.entity_id
_entity_poly.type
_entity_poly.pdbx_seq_one_letter_code
_entity_poly.pdbx_strand_id
1 'polypeptide(L)'
;HTESSSIYINGDKKNYSDISTTKPGQYRIVDSLQTIVGCDSTFILNLTVAPTYRKDTTAKICNNGVLVWRGKMYVGDESALADNSIEGCTILSEGIHKDTIKFKTKQYGVDSIFVLQITVNSIVRDTIRGNICDDSAYENLQKGDVFVYDNVEYTFENFEGRNLMYLSKKTQTPEGCDHYTEVFLNICPTYSITEYGTVFQHDSYLWAGHEGHKVIMNGVEYDYVPTNQAGTFIIEDHLSTEVYGCDSIHYLHLSVLPTYKYWDTIYLCDNDTA
;
A
#
# COMPACT_ATOMS: atom_id res chain seq x y z
N HIS A 1 25.48 -45.50 60.11
CA HIS A 1 24.28 -44.67 59.75
C HIS A 1 23.23 -45.61 59.20
N THR A 2 22.27 -46.00 60.01
CA THR A 2 21.02 -46.54 59.49
C THR A 2 20.27 -45.39 58.91
N GLU A 3 20.19 -45.34 57.59
CA GLU A 3 19.38 -44.35 56.89
C GLU A 3 17.94 -44.48 57.37
N SER A 4 17.42 -43.40 58.02
CA SER A 4 16.00 -43.35 58.28
C SER A 4 15.31 -43.28 56.92
N SER A 5 14.52 -44.24 56.58
CA SER A 5 13.83 -44.35 55.31
C SER A 5 12.62 -43.39 55.20
N SER A 6 12.37 -42.61 56.25
CA SER A 6 11.17 -41.78 56.30
C SER A 6 11.40 -40.52 57.10
N ILE A 7 10.87 -39.38 56.52
CA ILE A 7 10.78 -38.07 57.12
C ILE A 7 9.31 -37.70 57.32
N TYR A 8 9.06 -36.71 58.13
CA TYR A 8 7.70 -36.14 58.27
C TYR A 8 7.65 -34.73 57.68
N ILE A 9 6.83 -34.54 56.71
CA ILE A 9 6.59 -33.22 56.08
C ILE A 9 5.24 -32.71 56.58
N ASN A 10 5.22 -31.63 57.34
CA ASN A 10 4.02 -31.05 57.96
C ASN A 10 3.17 -32.07 58.76
N GLY A 11 3.81 -33.08 59.32
CA GLY A 11 3.16 -34.15 60.10
C GLY A 11 2.88 -35.44 59.34
N ASP A 12 2.95 -35.42 57.98
CA ASP A 12 2.75 -36.61 57.15
C ASP A 12 4.06 -37.37 56.91
N LYS A 13 4.04 -38.71 57.05
CA LYS A 13 5.19 -39.56 56.77
C LYS A 13 5.49 -39.62 55.27
N LYS A 14 6.69 -39.23 54.86
CA LYS A 14 7.17 -39.11 53.48
C LYS A 14 8.57 -39.63 53.32
N ASN A 15 9.04 -39.81 52.11
CA ASN A 15 10.43 -40.06 51.76
C ASN A 15 11.16 -38.75 51.43
N TYR A 16 12.50 -38.74 51.47
CA TYR A 16 13.30 -37.58 51.08
C TYR A 16 13.05 -37.17 49.62
N SER A 17 12.74 -38.12 48.75
CA SER A 17 12.36 -37.91 47.34
C SER A 17 11.04 -37.13 47.18
N ASP A 18 10.19 -37.13 48.21
CA ASP A 18 8.89 -36.49 48.19
C ASP A 18 8.95 -35.00 48.57
N ILE A 19 10.14 -34.48 48.88
CA ILE A 19 10.36 -33.06 49.11
C ILE A 19 10.25 -32.34 47.79
N SER A 20 9.06 -31.82 47.52
CA SER A 20 8.77 -31.09 46.28
C SER A 20 8.98 -29.59 46.46
N THR A 21 9.77 -28.99 45.61
CA THR A 21 9.94 -27.53 45.52
C THR A 21 9.00 -26.88 44.48
N THR A 22 8.06 -27.65 43.93
CA THR A 22 7.15 -27.15 42.87
C THR A 22 6.02 -26.29 43.41
N LYS A 23 5.66 -26.46 44.72
CA LYS A 23 4.62 -25.67 45.36
C LYS A 23 5.23 -24.70 46.36
N PRO A 24 4.99 -23.38 46.20
CA PRO A 24 5.41 -22.40 47.19
C PRO A 24 4.75 -22.66 48.54
N GLY A 25 5.48 -22.41 49.63
CA GLY A 25 4.95 -22.55 50.97
C GLY A 25 6.05 -22.72 52.02
N GLN A 26 5.62 -22.87 53.28
CA GLN A 26 6.51 -23.23 54.39
C GLN A 26 6.28 -24.69 54.77
N TYR A 27 7.36 -25.43 54.83
CA TYR A 27 7.36 -26.85 55.13
C TYR A 27 8.21 -27.09 56.36
N ARG A 28 7.70 -27.84 57.32
CA ARG A 28 8.44 -28.33 58.47
C ARG A 28 8.74 -29.81 58.24
N ILE A 29 10.02 -30.10 58.04
CA ILE A 29 10.51 -31.46 57.77
C ILE A 29 11.19 -31.95 59.04
N VAL A 30 10.74 -33.10 59.51
CA VAL A 30 11.28 -33.74 60.73
C VAL A 30 11.87 -35.09 60.34
N ASP A 31 13.12 -35.26 60.65
CA ASP A 31 13.82 -36.52 60.48
C ASP A 31 14.28 -37.03 61.87
N SER A 32 14.02 -38.30 62.15
CA SER A 32 14.39 -38.90 63.38
C SER A 32 15.40 -40.06 63.12
N LEU A 33 16.59 -39.89 63.67
CA LEU A 33 17.69 -40.85 63.56
C LEU A 33 17.96 -41.44 64.89
N GLN A 34 18.16 -42.75 64.94
CA GLN A 34 18.65 -43.43 66.13
C GLN A 34 20.16 -43.54 66.13
N THR A 35 20.80 -43.22 67.26
CA THR A 35 22.22 -43.40 67.44
C THR A 35 22.53 -44.93 67.72
N ILE A 36 23.77 -45.28 67.56
CA ILE A 36 24.23 -46.71 67.79
C ILE A 36 23.90 -47.21 69.23
N VAL A 37 23.73 -46.30 70.16
CA VAL A 37 23.39 -46.62 71.56
C VAL A 37 21.89 -46.43 71.84
N GLY A 38 21.04 -46.38 70.81
CA GLY A 38 19.58 -46.33 70.94
C GLY A 38 18.95 -45.00 71.32
N CYS A 39 19.74 -43.90 71.36
CA CYS A 39 19.18 -42.61 71.62
C CYS A 39 18.62 -41.99 70.36
N ASP A 40 17.43 -41.38 70.43
CA ASP A 40 16.79 -40.71 69.32
C ASP A 40 17.36 -39.29 69.14
N SER A 41 17.71 -38.97 67.91
CA SER A 41 18.09 -37.60 67.49
C SER A 41 17.06 -37.08 66.47
N THR A 42 16.43 -35.99 66.79
CA THR A 42 15.43 -35.39 65.91
C THR A 42 16.04 -34.17 65.22
N PHE A 43 16.01 -34.16 63.90
CA PHE A 43 16.42 -33.03 63.08
C PHE A 43 15.17 -32.35 62.50
N ILE A 44 15.09 -31.02 62.66
CA ILE A 44 14.00 -30.21 62.15
C ILE A 44 14.52 -29.25 61.11
N LEU A 45 14.03 -29.35 59.86
CA LEU A 45 14.28 -28.41 58.79
C LEU A 45 13.03 -27.58 58.55
N ASN A 46 13.10 -26.27 58.73
CA ASN A 46 12.08 -25.36 58.29
C ASN A 46 12.45 -24.85 56.91
N LEU A 47 11.78 -25.41 55.88
CA LEU A 47 12.03 -25.07 54.48
C LEU A 47 10.98 -24.08 53.99
N THR A 48 11.42 -22.95 53.48
CA THR A 48 10.54 -22.02 52.75
C THR A 48 10.79 -22.16 51.28
N VAL A 49 9.78 -22.62 50.55
CA VAL A 49 9.76 -22.61 49.09
C VAL A 49 9.13 -21.29 48.64
N ALA A 50 9.95 -20.38 48.18
CA ALA A 50 9.49 -19.08 47.72
C ALA A 50 8.81 -19.18 46.32
N PRO A 51 7.73 -18.40 46.08
CA PRO A 51 7.07 -18.41 44.78
C PRO A 51 7.96 -17.78 43.72
N THR A 52 8.12 -18.43 42.58
CA THR A 52 8.64 -17.81 41.36
C THR A 52 7.48 -17.17 40.58
N TYR A 53 7.69 -15.98 40.14
CA TYR A 53 6.70 -15.27 39.33
C TYR A 53 7.15 -15.21 37.88
N ARG A 54 6.30 -15.69 36.97
CA ARG A 54 6.50 -15.58 35.53
C ARG A 54 5.31 -14.89 34.90
N LYS A 55 5.60 -13.85 34.11
CA LYS A 55 4.59 -13.15 33.30
C LYS A 55 5.06 -13.09 31.86
N ASP A 56 4.28 -13.70 31.00
CA ASP A 56 4.45 -13.61 29.56
C ASP A 56 3.56 -12.47 29.03
N THR A 57 4.10 -11.67 28.14
CA THR A 57 3.44 -10.50 27.53
C THR A 57 3.67 -10.57 26.03
N THR A 58 2.66 -10.26 25.24
CA THR A 58 2.78 -10.12 23.78
C THR A 58 2.58 -8.68 23.38
N ALA A 59 3.30 -8.22 22.37
CA ALA A 59 3.13 -6.92 21.76
C ALA A 59 3.29 -7.05 20.25
N LYS A 60 2.66 -6.14 19.51
CA LYS A 60 2.84 -5.99 18.07
C LYS A 60 3.27 -4.56 17.78
N ILE A 61 4.22 -4.39 16.90
CA ILE A 61 4.66 -3.09 16.37
C ILE A 61 4.85 -3.22 14.86
N CYS A 62 4.85 -2.09 14.18
CA CYS A 62 5.30 -2.02 12.81
C CYS A 62 6.80 -1.78 12.75
N ASN A 63 7.46 -2.10 11.65
CA ASN A 63 8.91 -1.91 11.52
C ASN A 63 9.34 -0.42 11.50
N ASN A 64 8.38 0.53 11.39
CA ASN A 64 8.58 1.96 11.66
C ASN A 64 8.10 2.37 13.06
N GLY A 65 7.79 1.43 13.95
CA GLY A 65 7.21 1.70 15.27
C GLY A 65 8.21 1.59 16.41
N VAL A 66 7.79 2.07 17.57
CA VAL A 66 8.57 2.05 18.82
C VAL A 66 7.75 1.42 19.94
N LEU A 67 8.38 0.58 20.75
CA LEU A 67 7.79 -0.02 21.94
C LEU A 67 8.71 0.21 23.15
N VAL A 68 8.16 0.72 24.23
CA VAL A 68 8.86 0.80 25.53
C VAL A 68 8.27 -0.24 26.46
N TRP A 69 9.11 -1.14 26.96
CA TRP A 69 8.72 -2.18 27.91
C TRP A 69 9.73 -2.32 29.03
N ARG A 70 9.30 -2.10 30.25
CA ARG A 70 10.12 -2.21 31.48
C ARG A 70 11.46 -1.48 31.42
N GLY A 71 11.45 -0.26 30.87
CA GLY A 71 12.64 0.58 30.74
C GLY A 71 13.57 0.24 29.59
N LYS A 72 13.26 -0.77 28.78
CA LYS A 72 13.93 -1.04 27.50
C LYS A 72 13.10 -0.47 26.35
N MET A 73 13.78 0.06 25.36
CA MET A 73 13.18 0.57 24.12
C MET A 73 13.49 -0.41 22.99
N TYR A 74 12.47 -0.76 22.25
CA TYR A 74 12.54 -1.59 21.05
C TYR A 74 12.04 -0.76 19.87
N VAL A 75 12.78 -0.76 18.78
CA VAL A 75 12.51 0.06 17.60
C VAL A 75 12.55 -0.84 16.37
N GLY A 76 11.57 -0.72 15.50
CA GLY A 76 11.63 -1.37 14.21
C GLY A 76 12.76 -0.79 13.36
N ASP A 77 13.31 -1.59 12.46
CA ASP A 77 14.49 -1.26 11.64
C ASP A 77 14.26 -0.04 10.71
N GLU A 78 13.06 0.16 10.21
CA GLU A 78 12.70 1.34 9.40
C GLU A 78 12.76 2.65 10.20
N SER A 79 12.36 2.64 11.47
CA SER A 79 12.48 3.81 12.34
C SER A 79 13.93 4.13 12.69
N ALA A 80 14.75 3.11 12.85
CA ALA A 80 16.16 3.28 13.17
C ALA A 80 16.95 3.89 12.00
N LEU A 81 16.52 3.66 10.76
CA LEU A 81 17.12 4.25 9.57
C LEU A 81 16.76 5.75 9.41
N ALA A 82 15.61 6.17 9.94
CA ALA A 82 15.13 7.55 9.82
C ALA A 82 15.77 8.51 10.85
N ASP A 83 16.23 7.99 12.00
CA ASP A 83 16.80 8.80 13.08
C ASP A 83 18.01 8.11 13.74
N ASN A 84 19.20 8.51 13.33
CA ASN A 84 20.47 8.03 13.88
C ASN A 84 20.70 8.42 15.35
N SER A 85 19.77 9.10 16.01
CA SER A 85 19.93 9.66 17.37
C SER A 85 19.40 8.74 18.50
N ILE A 86 18.83 7.55 18.18
CA ILE A 86 18.26 6.66 19.19
C ILE A 86 19.36 5.78 19.80
N GLU A 87 20.14 6.33 20.72
CA GLU A 87 21.10 5.56 21.52
C GLU A 87 20.39 4.66 22.54
N GLY A 88 20.88 3.44 22.74
CA GLY A 88 20.42 2.53 23.79
C GLY A 88 19.12 1.75 23.49
N CYS A 89 18.63 1.77 22.26
CA CYS A 89 17.49 0.97 21.85
C CYS A 89 17.91 -0.41 21.30
N THR A 90 16.96 -1.34 21.26
CA THR A 90 17.11 -2.63 20.56
C THR A 90 16.39 -2.53 19.23
N ILE A 91 17.14 -2.59 18.13
CA ILE A 91 16.59 -2.58 16.76
C ILE A 91 16.09 -3.98 16.43
N LEU A 92 14.86 -4.06 15.92
CA LEU A 92 14.19 -5.31 15.56
C LEU A 92 13.82 -5.28 14.09
N SER A 93 14.26 -6.30 13.36
CA SER A 93 13.78 -6.60 12.01
C SER A 93 12.38 -7.21 12.03
N GLU A 94 11.76 -7.33 10.87
CA GLU A 94 10.49 -8.03 10.71
C GLU A 94 10.55 -9.46 11.31
N GLY A 95 9.44 -9.87 11.93
CA GLY A 95 9.31 -11.21 12.52
C GLY A 95 8.96 -11.23 13.99
N ILE A 96 9.21 -12.38 14.63
CA ILE A 96 8.91 -12.62 16.04
C ILE A 96 10.19 -12.61 16.86
N HIS A 97 10.25 -11.72 17.84
CA HIS A 97 11.37 -11.57 18.77
C HIS A 97 10.93 -11.87 20.19
N LYS A 98 11.86 -12.36 21.00
CA LYS A 98 11.62 -12.62 22.43
C LYS A 98 12.71 -11.97 23.25
N ASP A 99 12.31 -11.28 24.31
CA ASP A 99 13.22 -10.78 25.33
C ASP A 99 12.76 -11.22 26.71
N THR A 100 13.72 -11.40 27.62
CA THR A 100 13.47 -11.86 28.98
C THR A 100 14.21 -10.98 29.97
N ILE A 101 13.46 -10.42 30.92
CA ILE A 101 14.00 -9.63 31.99
C ILE A 101 13.76 -10.38 33.30
N LYS A 102 14.79 -10.44 34.17
CA LYS A 102 14.71 -11.04 35.47
C LYS A 102 14.93 -9.97 36.55
N PHE A 103 14.04 -9.96 37.53
CA PHE A 103 14.17 -9.15 38.72
C PHE A 103 14.16 -10.01 39.96
N LYS A 104 15.01 -9.72 40.93
CA LYS A 104 14.97 -10.40 42.21
C LYS A 104 13.88 -9.84 43.12
N THR A 105 13.08 -10.72 43.69
CA THR A 105 12.08 -10.30 44.69
C THR A 105 12.76 -9.77 45.93
N LYS A 106 12.26 -8.68 46.52
CA LYS A 106 12.83 -8.07 47.70
C LYS A 106 12.81 -8.99 48.93
N GLN A 107 11.77 -9.83 49.02
CA GLN A 107 11.54 -10.65 50.24
C GLN A 107 12.39 -11.91 50.28
N TYR A 108 12.58 -12.62 49.16
CA TYR A 108 13.24 -13.93 49.14
C TYR A 108 14.44 -13.98 48.20
N GLY A 109 14.75 -12.92 47.47
CA GLY A 109 15.86 -12.89 46.51
C GLY A 109 15.70 -13.84 45.30
N VAL A 110 14.50 -14.42 45.09
CA VAL A 110 14.20 -15.28 43.98
C VAL A 110 13.87 -14.49 42.70
N ASP A 111 14.12 -15.08 41.54
CA ASP A 111 13.92 -14.45 40.26
C ASP A 111 12.42 -14.35 39.91
N SER A 112 11.97 -13.17 39.56
CA SER A 112 10.72 -12.93 38.83
C SER A 112 11.06 -12.78 37.35
N ILE A 113 10.50 -13.62 36.50
CA ILE A 113 10.80 -13.72 35.07
C ILE A 113 9.69 -13.02 34.30
N PHE A 114 10.05 -12.06 33.49
CA PHE A 114 9.15 -11.38 32.56
C PHE A 114 9.61 -11.69 31.15
N VAL A 115 8.73 -12.25 30.34
CA VAL A 115 9.00 -12.57 28.94
C VAL A 115 8.14 -11.67 28.07
N LEU A 116 8.76 -11.00 27.14
CA LEU A 116 8.08 -10.26 26.09
C LEU A 116 8.27 -10.97 24.76
N GLN A 117 7.18 -11.23 24.07
CA GLN A 117 7.18 -11.62 22.65
C GLN A 117 6.69 -10.45 21.83
N ILE A 118 7.54 -9.94 20.94
CA ILE A 118 7.25 -8.82 20.04
C ILE A 118 7.08 -9.39 18.63
N THR A 119 5.96 -9.08 17.98
CA THR A 119 5.80 -9.31 16.54
C THR A 119 6.01 -7.98 15.84
N VAL A 120 7.01 -7.92 14.97
CA VAL A 120 7.28 -6.76 14.11
C VAL A 120 6.71 -7.04 12.73
N ASN A 121 5.73 -6.25 12.33
CA ASN A 121 5.08 -6.36 11.02
C ASN A 121 5.68 -5.33 10.07
N SER A 122 5.79 -5.67 8.78
CA SER A 122 6.28 -4.76 7.74
C SER A 122 5.28 -3.65 7.45
N ILE A 123 5.82 -2.49 7.11
CA ILE A 123 5.10 -1.54 6.27
C ILE A 123 5.15 -2.04 4.83
N VAL A 124 4.13 -1.73 4.05
CA VAL A 124 4.03 -2.14 2.64
C VAL A 124 4.22 -0.93 1.76
N ARG A 125 4.97 -1.10 0.66
CA ARG A 125 5.18 -0.07 -0.37
C ARG A 125 4.92 -0.69 -1.73
N ASP A 126 3.88 -0.21 -2.41
CA ASP A 126 3.55 -0.61 -3.77
C ASP A 126 3.84 0.54 -4.74
N THR A 127 4.32 0.19 -5.93
CA THR A 127 4.55 1.15 -7.00
C THR A 127 3.70 0.77 -8.21
N ILE A 128 2.88 1.70 -8.66
CA ILE A 128 2.06 1.59 -9.87
C ILE A 128 2.65 2.53 -10.93
N ARG A 129 2.73 2.05 -12.17
CA ARG A 129 3.15 2.84 -13.33
C ARG A 129 2.06 2.78 -14.37
N GLY A 130 1.73 3.92 -14.94
CA GLY A 130 0.70 4.01 -15.95
C GLY A 130 0.93 5.18 -16.91
N ASN A 131 -0.04 5.36 -17.81
CA ASN A 131 -0.06 6.48 -18.75
C ASN A 131 -1.39 7.20 -18.63
N ILE A 132 -1.36 8.50 -18.79
CA ILE A 132 -2.55 9.36 -18.94
C ILE A 132 -2.34 10.28 -20.13
N CYS A 133 -3.43 10.74 -20.71
CA CYS A 133 -3.36 11.70 -21.80
C CYS A 133 -3.17 13.11 -21.25
N ASP A 134 -2.47 13.95 -22.01
CA ASP A 134 -2.31 15.37 -21.69
C ASP A 134 -3.67 16.05 -21.70
N ASP A 135 -4.05 16.63 -20.57
CA ASP A 135 -5.30 17.36 -20.38
C ASP A 135 -4.99 18.65 -19.61
N SER A 136 -5.53 19.77 -20.07
CA SER A 136 -5.39 21.06 -19.41
C SER A 136 -5.88 21.06 -17.95
N ALA A 137 -6.71 20.08 -17.55
CA ALA A 137 -7.15 19.91 -16.16
C ALA A 137 -5.98 19.66 -15.20
N TYR A 138 -4.84 19.14 -15.68
CA TYR A 138 -3.68 18.84 -14.83
C TYR A 138 -2.83 20.07 -14.52
N GLU A 139 -2.86 21.09 -15.35
CA GLU A 139 -2.00 22.29 -15.24
C GLU A 139 -2.17 23.04 -13.91
N ASN A 140 -3.30 22.89 -13.26
CA ASN A 140 -3.66 23.60 -12.03
C ASN A 140 -3.57 22.75 -10.77
N LEU A 141 -3.12 21.50 -10.85
CA LEU A 141 -2.99 20.62 -9.68
C LEU A 141 -1.94 21.16 -8.71
N GLN A 142 -2.32 21.19 -7.43
CA GLN A 142 -1.44 21.56 -6.34
C GLN A 142 -1.19 20.37 -5.43
N LYS A 143 -0.02 20.35 -4.80
CA LYS A 143 0.31 19.30 -3.81
C LYS A 143 -0.78 19.17 -2.75
N GLY A 144 -1.31 17.97 -2.60
CA GLY A 144 -2.39 17.65 -1.67
C GLY A 144 -3.77 17.53 -2.34
N ASP A 145 -3.91 17.92 -3.61
CA ASP A 145 -5.15 17.74 -4.35
C ASP A 145 -5.45 16.25 -4.57
N VAL A 146 -6.74 15.94 -4.66
CA VAL A 146 -7.19 14.58 -4.95
C VAL A 146 -7.22 14.36 -6.47
N PHE A 147 -6.57 13.31 -6.91
CA PHE A 147 -6.59 12.87 -8.29
C PHE A 147 -7.13 11.43 -8.38
N VAL A 148 -8.06 11.20 -9.32
CA VAL A 148 -8.65 9.87 -9.52
C VAL A 148 -7.94 9.18 -10.69
N TYR A 149 -7.32 8.03 -10.42
CA TYR A 149 -6.72 7.17 -11.43
C TYR A 149 -7.26 5.75 -11.25
N ASP A 150 -7.73 5.14 -12.33
CA ASP A 150 -8.33 3.79 -12.35
C ASP A 150 -9.42 3.60 -11.26
N ASN A 151 -10.30 4.59 -11.13
CA ASN A 151 -11.38 4.65 -10.12
C ASN A 151 -10.90 4.66 -8.66
N VAL A 152 -9.63 4.98 -8.41
CA VAL A 152 -9.06 5.11 -7.07
C VAL A 152 -8.58 6.53 -6.85
N GLU A 153 -8.91 7.09 -5.69
CA GLU A 153 -8.43 8.41 -5.27
C GLU A 153 -7.02 8.32 -4.72
N TYR A 154 -6.17 9.21 -5.20
CA TYR A 154 -4.79 9.42 -4.77
C TYR A 154 -4.57 10.89 -4.44
N THR A 155 -3.53 11.17 -3.67
CA THR A 155 -3.06 12.53 -3.40
C THR A 155 -2.01 12.91 -4.45
N PHE A 156 -2.20 14.04 -5.11
CA PHE A 156 -1.19 14.60 -6.00
C PHE A 156 0.00 15.13 -5.18
N GLU A 157 1.20 14.71 -5.55
CA GLU A 157 2.43 15.13 -4.87
C GLU A 157 3.21 16.18 -5.67
N ASN A 158 3.56 15.86 -6.90
CA ASN A 158 4.27 16.77 -7.79
C ASN A 158 4.28 16.27 -9.24
N PHE A 159 4.83 17.10 -10.13
CA PHE A 159 5.28 16.69 -11.44
C PHE A 159 6.80 16.49 -11.41
N GLU A 160 7.29 15.36 -11.90
CA GLU A 160 8.70 15.12 -12.17
C GLU A 160 9.02 15.49 -13.63
N GLY A 161 9.52 16.70 -13.83
CA GLY A 161 9.64 17.27 -15.17
C GLY A 161 8.29 17.66 -15.76
N ARG A 162 8.16 17.56 -17.11
CA ARG A 162 6.92 17.96 -17.82
C ARG A 162 5.95 16.81 -18.07
N ASN A 163 6.43 15.57 -18.02
CA ASN A 163 5.69 14.44 -18.55
C ASN A 163 5.48 13.30 -17.55
N LEU A 164 5.78 13.51 -16.27
CA LEU A 164 5.59 12.48 -15.26
C LEU A 164 4.85 13.07 -14.05
N MET A 165 3.69 12.52 -13.74
CA MET A 165 2.90 12.88 -12.56
C MET A 165 3.15 11.86 -11.45
N TYR A 166 3.46 12.34 -10.26
CA TYR A 166 3.61 11.53 -9.06
C TYR A 166 2.42 11.69 -8.12
N LEU A 167 1.80 10.58 -7.78
CA LEU A 167 0.68 10.50 -6.85
C LEU A 167 1.01 9.54 -5.72
N SER A 168 0.42 9.76 -4.56
CA SER A 168 0.57 8.88 -3.41
C SER A 168 -0.77 8.52 -2.77
N LYS A 169 -0.79 7.38 -2.09
CA LYS A 169 -1.90 6.98 -1.22
C LYS A 169 -1.37 6.28 0.00
N LYS A 170 -1.84 6.70 1.17
CA LYS A 170 -1.53 6.04 2.43
C LYS A 170 -2.78 5.33 2.97
N THR A 171 -2.66 4.06 3.24
CA THR A 171 -3.68 3.23 3.88
C THR A 171 -3.06 2.43 5.02
N GLN A 172 -3.76 1.47 5.57
CA GLN A 172 -3.24 0.56 6.60
C GLN A 172 -3.42 -0.89 6.17
N THR A 173 -2.45 -1.72 6.53
CA THR A 173 -2.56 -3.17 6.41
C THR A 173 -3.57 -3.72 7.43
N PRO A 174 -4.03 -4.97 7.29
CA PRO A 174 -4.89 -5.62 8.29
C PRO A 174 -4.28 -5.66 9.69
N GLU A 175 -2.96 -5.64 9.80
CA GLU A 175 -2.19 -5.60 11.04
C GLU A 175 -2.08 -4.20 11.64
N GLY A 176 -2.57 -3.17 10.94
CA GLY A 176 -2.56 -1.77 11.34
C GLY A 176 -1.26 -1.02 11.01
N CYS A 177 -0.38 -1.60 10.19
CA CYS A 177 0.83 -0.93 9.72
C CYS A 177 0.55 -0.09 8.47
N ASP A 178 1.38 0.92 8.25
CA ASP A 178 1.26 1.78 7.08
C ASP A 178 1.44 1.00 5.77
N HIS A 179 0.58 1.31 4.81
CA HIS A 179 0.68 0.85 3.44
C HIS A 179 0.71 2.07 2.51
N TYR A 180 1.82 2.26 1.84
CA TYR A 180 2.04 3.35 0.89
C TYR A 180 1.91 2.81 -0.53
N THR A 181 1.09 3.48 -1.34
CA THR A 181 1.01 3.24 -2.78
C THR A 181 1.52 4.48 -3.50
N GLU A 182 2.59 4.33 -4.27
CA GLU A 182 3.19 5.36 -5.11
C GLU A 182 2.78 5.11 -6.55
N VAL A 183 2.26 6.14 -7.22
CA VAL A 183 1.79 6.04 -8.59
C VAL A 183 2.54 7.03 -9.47
N PHE A 184 3.15 6.53 -10.52
CA PHE A 184 3.88 7.33 -11.52
C PHE A 184 3.16 7.21 -12.86
N LEU A 185 2.57 8.32 -13.31
CA LEU A 185 1.82 8.38 -14.55
C LEU A 185 2.59 9.20 -15.59
N ASN A 186 2.94 8.57 -16.71
CA ASN A 186 3.47 9.30 -17.85
C ASN A 186 2.33 10.10 -18.51
N ILE A 187 2.55 11.39 -18.72
CA ILE A 187 1.62 12.27 -19.43
C ILE A 187 1.97 12.16 -20.92
N CYS A 188 1.10 11.51 -21.67
CA CYS A 188 1.26 11.31 -23.11
C CYS A 188 0.64 12.48 -23.86
N PRO A 189 1.36 13.08 -24.83
CA PRO A 189 0.85 14.23 -25.54
C PRO A 189 -0.37 13.89 -26.40
N THR A 190 -1.34 14.79 -26.43
CA THR A 190 -2.40 14.84 -27.43
C THR A 190 -1.94 15.70 -28.60
N TYR A 191 -2.38 15.36 -29.80
CA TYR A 191 -1.99 16.09 -31.02
C TYR A 191 -3.21 16.76 -31.63
N SER A 192 -3.00 17.98 -32.14
CA SER A 192 -3.98 18.69 -32.96
C SER A 192 -3.36 18.90 -34.34
N ILE A 193 -3.97 18.34 -35.37
CA ILE A 193 -3.48 18.41 -36.76
C ILE A 193 -4.50 19.16 -37.57
N THR A 194 -4.06 20.15 -38.39
CA THR A 194 -4.93 20.91 -39.26
C THR A 194 -4.55 20.64 -40.71
N GLU A 195 -5.54 20.27 -41.50
CA GLU A 195 -5.45 20.02 -42.93
C GLU A 195 -6.35 20.93 -43.72
N TYR A 196 -6.09 21.08 -44.99
CA TYR A 196 -6.85 21.99 -45.88
C TYR A 196 -7.28 21.19 -47.13
N GLY A 197 -8.55 21.38 -47.53
CA GLY A 197 -9.09 20.72 -48.67
C GLY A 197 -10.01 21.64 -49.48
N THR A 198 -10.21 21.28 -50.76
CA THR A 198 -11.15 21.97 -51.64
C THR A 198 -11.89 20.92 -52.45
N VAL A 199 -13.20 21.08 -52.59
CA VAL A 199 -14.08 20.19 -53.36
C VAL A 199 -15.20 21.00 -53.98
N PHE A 200 -15.82 20.48 -55.10
CA PHE A 200 -17.02 21.10 -55.62
C PHE A 200 -18.27 20.58 -54.88
N GLN A 201 -19.26 21.42 -54.80
CA GLN A 201 -20.54 21.10 -54.16
C GLN A 201 -21.15 19.84 -54.81
N HIS A 202 -21.60 18.89 -53.98
CA HIS A 202 -22.13 17.58 -54.29
C HIS A 202 -21.10 16.54 -54.77
N ASP A 203 -19.83 16.87 -54.93
CA ASP A 203 -18.78 15.91 -55.14
C ASP A 203 -18.39 15.23 -53.83
N SER A 204 -17.94 13.98 -53.88
CA SER A 204 -17.42 13.27 -52.70
C SER A 204 -16.01 13.80 -52.36
N TYR A 205 -15.74 14.00 -51.09
CA TYR A 205 -14.41 14.31 -50.57
C TYR A 205 -13.89 13.15 -49.75
N LEU A 206 -12.77 12.59 -50.15
CA LEU A 206 -12.09 11.56 -49.39
C LEU A 206 -11.03 12.25 -48.50
N TRP A 207 -11.25 12.18 -47.21
CA TRP A 207 -10.26 12.63 -46.25
C TRP A 207 -9.32 11.46 -45.95
N ALA A 208 -8.11 11.49 -46.51
CA ALA A 208 -7.16 10.38 -46.46
C ALA A 208 -6.73 10.10 -45.00
N GLY A 209 -6.79 8.83 -44.59
CA GLY A 209 -6.48 8.38 -43.21
C GLY A 209 -7.66 8.48 -42.25
N HIS A 210 -8.83 8.94 -42.70
CA HIS A 210 -10.05 9.08 -41.92
C HIS A 210 -11.22 8.27 -42.46
N GLU A 211 -10.91 7.30 -43.33
CA GLU A 211 -11.91 6.44 -43.97
C GLU A 211 -12.63 5.57 -42.94
N GLY A 212 -13.96 5.63 -42.96
CA GLY A 212 -14.80 4.85 -42.07
C GLY A 212 -14.99 5.43 -40.68
N HIS A 213 -14.37 6.57 -40.40
CA HIS A 213 -14.60 7.33 -39.17
C HIS A 213 -15.80 8.28 -39.33
N LYS A 214 -16.44 8.56 -38.22
CA LYS A 214 -17.44 9.62 -38.15
C LYS A 214 -16.74 10.96 -38.00
N VAL A 215 -17.20 11.95 -38.74
CA VAL A 215 -16.67 13.33 -38.69
C VAL A 215 -17.71 14.24 -38.06
N ILE A 216 -17.24 15.28 -37.40
CA ILE A 216 -18.10 16.28 -36.74
C ILE A 216 -18.03 17.60 -37.50
N MET A 217 -19.15 18.11 -37.91
CA MET A 217 -19.25 19.45 -38.48
C MET A 217 -20.35 20.25 -37.79
N ASN A 218 -20.02 21.40 -37.24
CA ASN A 218 -20.94 22.27 -36.47
C ASN A 218 -21.65 21.53 -35.31
N GLY A 219 -20.97 20.59 -34.65
CA GLY A 219 -21.51 19.76 -33.54
C GLY A 219 -22.44 18.63 -33.96
N VAL A 220 -22.53 18.33 -35.28
CA VAL A 220 -23.33 17.22 -35.80
C VAL A 220 -22.39 16.17 -36.39
N GLU A 221 -22.62 14.88 -36.04
CA GLU A 221 -21.88 13.74 -36.58
C GLU A 221 -22.38 13.36 -37.98
N TYR A 222 -21.43 13.01 -38.85
CA TYR A 222 -21.67 12.51 -40.22
C TYR A 222 -20.81 11.25 -40.46
N ASP A 223 -21.35 10.32 -41.24
CA ASP A 223 -20.60 9.13 -41.69
C ASP A 223 -19.67 9.42 -42.88
N TYR A 224 -19.67 10.63 -43.39
CA TYR A 224 -18.86 11.09 -44.51
C TYR A 224 -18.67 12.61 -44.44
N VAL A 225 -17.67 13.14 -45.13
CA VAL A 225 -17.40 14.59 -45.20
C VAL A 225 -18.54 15.27 -45.99
N PRO A 226 -19.34 16.15 -45.35
CA PRO A 226 -20.48 16.82 -46.02
C PRO A 226 -20.01 17.86 -47.04
N THR A 227 -20.53 17.75 -48.27
CA THR A 227 -20.22 18.64 -49.40
C THR A 227 -21.46 19.22 -50.10
N ASN A 228 -22.64 19.06 -49.50
CA ASN A 228 -23.92 19.42 -50.05
C ASN A 228 -24.21 20.92 -50.05
N GLN A 229 -23.42 21.71 -49.32
CA GLN A 229 -23.55 23.15 -49.20
C GLN A 229 -22.22 23.84 -49.55
N ALA A 230 -22.26 24.88 -50.41
CA ALA A 230 -21.09 25.68 -50.72
C ALA A 230 -20.71 26.56 -49.54
N GLY A 231 -19.42 26.72 -49.28
CA GLY A 231 -18.87 27.51 -48.17
C GLY A 231 -17.55 26.97 -47.64
N THR A 232 -17.09 27.54 -46.54
CA THR A 232 -15.90 27.02 -45.83
C THR A 232 -16.33 26.42 -44.50
N PHE A 233 -15.90 25.21 -44.26
CA PHE A 233 -16.30 24.43 -43.07
C PHE A 233 -15.05 23.95 -42.34
N ILE A 234 -15.18 23.82 -41.00
CA ILE A 234 -14.21 23.11 -40.17
C ILE A 234 -14.88 21.80 -39.81
N ILE A 235 -14.21 20.72 -40.14
CA ILE A 235 -14.65 19.34 -39.88
C ILE A 235 -13.64 18.70 -38.95
N GLU A 236 -14.12 18.04 -37.92
CA GLU A 236 -13.30 17.44 -36.88
C GLU A 236 -13.43 15.89 -36.97
N ASP A 237 -12.29 15.21 -36.77
CA ASP A 237 -12.24 13.76 -36.50
C ASP A 237 -11.36 13.51 -35.28
N HIS A 238 -11.82 12.59 -34.41
CA HIS A 238 -11.14 12.22 -33.19
C HIS A 238 -10.53 10.82 -33.39
N LEU A 239 -9.20 10.74 -33.45
CA LEU A 239 -8.45 9.53 -33.62
C LEU A 239 -7.70 9.20 -32.33
N SER A 240 -7.75 7.96 -31.87
CA SER A 240 -6.92 7.51 -30.75
C SER A 240 -5.53 7.11 -31.23
N THR A 241 -4.50 7.61 -30.53
CA THR A 241 -3.11 7.21 -30.84
C THR A 241 -2.92 5.71 -30.60
N GLU A 242 -2.26 5.01 -31.52
CA GLU A 242 -2.03 3.55 -31.44
C GLU A 242 -1.23 3.14 -30.21
N VAL A 243 -0.35 4.00 -29.70
CA VAL A 243 0.61 3.66 -28.64
C VAL A 243 0.02 3.86 -27.23
N TYR A 244 -0.74 4.92 -27.02
CA TYR A 244 -1.19 5.31 -25.67
C TYR A 244 -2.72 5.46 -25.55
N GLY A 245 -3.45 5.38 -26.67
CA GLY A 245 -4.90 5.55 -26.72
C GLY A 245 -5.36 6.99 -26.45
N CYS A 246 -4.44 7.98 -26.51
CA CYS A 246 -4.78 9.37 -26.34
C CYS A 246 -5.40 9.95 -27.61
N ASP A 247 -6.38 10.83 -27.45
CA ASP A 247 -7.05 11.45 -28.57
C ASP A 247 -6.12 12.38 -29.35
N SER A 248 -6.18 12.24 -30.67
CA SER A 248 -5.64 13.21 -31.63
C SER A 248 -6.81 13.85 -32.37
N ILE A 249 -6.90 15.17 -32.32
CA ILE A 249 -7.97 15.88 -32.97
C ILE A 249 -7.46 16.36 -34.32
N HIS A 250 -8.09 15.90 -35.38
CA HIS A 250 -7.80 16.34 -36.74
C HIS A 250 -8.87 17.35 -37.20
N TYR A 251 -8.43 18.49 -37.69
CA TYR A 251 -9.28 19.54 -38.25
C TYR A 251 -9.08 19.62 -39.76
N LEU A 252 -10.13 19.43 -40.51
CA LEU A 252 -10.15 19.70 -41.97
C LEU A 252 -10.82 21.04 -42.23
N HIS A 253 -10.06 21.98 -42.71
CA HIS A 253 -10.59 23.23 -43.29
C HIS A 253 -10.98 22.98 -44.74
N LEU A 254 -12.27 22.70 -44.97
CA LEU A 254 -12.78 22.35 -46.30
C LEU A 254 -13.46 23.53 -46.97
N SER A 255 -12.99 23.89 -48.16
CA SER A 255 -13.66 24.85 -49.05
C SER A 255 -14.53 24.12 -50.07
N VAL A 256 -15.84 24.21 -49.94
CA VAL A 256 -16.81 23.66 -50.90
C VAL A 256 -17.17 24.75 -51.89
N LEU A 257 -16.75 24.54 -53.13
CA LEU A 257 -16.99 25.47 -54.23
C LEU A 257 -18.38 25.28 -54.84
N PRO A 258 -19.12 26.34 -55.10
CA PRO A 258 -20.47 26.21 -55.70
C PRO A 258 -20.43 25.67 -57.11
N THR A 259 -21.39 24.83 -57.46
CA THR A 259 -21.64 24.36 -58.83
C THR A 259 -22.84 25.08 -59.39
N TYR A 260 -22.72 25.52 -60.62
CA TYR A 260 -23.79 26.23 -61.31
C TYR A 260 -24.29 25.38 -62.48
N LYS A 261 -25.59 25.32 -62.65
CA LYS A 261 -26.22 24.78 -63.87
C LYS A 261 -26.74 25.91 -64.67
N TYR A 262 -26.28 26.01 -65.89
CA TYR A 262 -26.82 26.96 -66.88
C TYR A 262 -27.76 26.16 -67.77
N TRP A 263 -28.92 26.76 -68.03
CA TRP A 263 -29.87 26.29 -69.00
C TRP A 263 -29.89 27.28 -70.15
N ASP A 264 -29.50 26.87 -71.31
CA ASP A 264 -29.62 27.68 -72.53
C ASP A 264 -30.71 27.06 -73.43
N THR A 265 -31.56 27.95 -74.01
CA THR A 265 -32.64 27.51 -74.85
C THR A 265 -32.39 28.09 -76.24
N ILE A 266 -32.06 27.24 -77.15
CA ILE A 266 -31.85 27.58 -78.55
C ILE A 266 -33.16 27.39 -79.32
N TYR A 267 -33.61 28.43 -80.00
CA TYR A 267 -34.75 28.33 -80.87
C TYR A 267 -34.22 28.15 -82.29
N LEU A 268 -34.57 27.09 -82.93
CA LEU A 268 -34.27 26.86 -84.35
C LEU A 268 -35.53 27.01 -85.21
N CYS A 269 -35.38 27.68 -86.37
CA CYS A 269 -36.45 27.77 -87.35
C CYS A 269 -36.53 26.44 -88.08
N ASP A 270 -37.73 26.09 -88.55
CA ASP A 270 -37.99 24.89 -89.38
C ASP A 270 -37.15 24.97 -90.66
N ASN A 271 -36.15 24.21 -90.88
CA ASN A 271 -35.12 24.13 -91.89
C ASN A 271 -33.69 24.62 -91.45
N ASP A 272 -33.41 25.00 -90.23
CA ASP A 272 -32.05 25.26 -89.76
C ASP A 272 -31.38 23.95 -89.31
N THR A 273 -30.19 23.70 -89.79
CA THR A 273 -29.34 22.61 -89.30
C THR A 273 -28.46 23.19 -88.23
N ALA A 274 -28.48 22.59 -87.01
CA ALA A 274 -27.62 22.89 -85.89
C ALA A 274 -26.20 22.48 -86.12
#